data_60170c4fc234c83e5af5b171c1ebdd89
#
_entry.id   60170c4fc234c83e5af5b171c1ebdd89
#
_cell.length_a   1.000
_cell.length_b   1.000
_cell.length_c   1.000
_cell.angle_alpha   90.00
_cell.angle_beta   90.00
_cell.angle_gamma   90.00
#
_symmetry.space_group_name_H-M   'P 1'
#
loop_
_entity.id
_entity.type
_entity.pdbx_description
1 polymer ?
#
loop_
_entity_poly.entity_id
_entity_poly.type
_entity_poly.pdbx_seq_one_letter_code
_entity_poly.pdbx_strand_id
1 'polypeptide(L)'
;MDKGRKKIEMIGPVYPYKGGIAHYTSLMYRALSCKYDVRMISYSMQYPKILFKKEQRDYDNKTFQIPDTKYWINTANPFNILSVARKIRKMKPDLVIFQWWHPYFAPCYWIMEKVLAHTKKLFVCHNVFPHERFPMDRRLASMVLKNGNCFIVQSKQDEADLLTIRRDAPHARTVHPTYNAFRLEGISRATARERLGIDAKEKVLLFFGFVREYK
;
A
#
# COMPACT_ATOMS: atom_id res chain seq x y z
N MET A 1 7.50 31.26 15.33
CA MET A 1 8.40 30.14 14.96
C MET A 1 7.63 29.25 14.03
N ASP A 2 7.97 29.28 12.75
CA ASP A 2 7.40 28.36 11.76
C ASP A 2 7.85 26.94 12.14
N LYS A 3 6.95 26.16 12.75
CA LYS A 3 7.22 24.74 13.01
C LYS A 3 7.27 24.08 11.66
N GLY A 4 8.45 23.83 11.13
CA GLY A 4 8.67 23.16 9.86
C GLY A 4 7.74 21.96 9.71
N ARG A 5 7.29 21.67 8.48
CA ARG A 5 6.38 20.56 8.19
C ARG A 5 6.95 19.25 8.76
N LYS A 6 6.08 18.42 9.36
CA LYS A 6 6.45 17.09 9.84
C LYS A 6 6.96 16.23 8.69
N LYS A 7 8.06 15.50 8.92
CA LYS A 7 8.71 14.63 7.95
C LYS A 7 8.13 13.22 7.99
N ILE A 8 7.63 12.77 6.87
CA ILE A 8 7.03 11.45 6.73
C ILE A 8 7.78 10.66 5.66
N GLU A 9 8.28 9.48 6.01
CA GLU A 9 8.77 8.52 5.04
C GLU A 9 7.68 7.48 4.77
N MET A 10 7.19 7.40 3.53
CA MET A 10 6.15 6.45 3.15
C MET A 10 6.78 5.30 2.35
N ILE A 11 6.51 4.06 2.78
CA ILE A 11 7.07 2.84 2.20
C ILE A 11 5.94 2.00 1.61
N GLY A 12 6.03 1.72 0.32
CA GLY A 12 5.03 0.92 -0.37
C GLY A 12 5.23 0.87 -1.89
N PRO A 13 4.38 0.09 -2.59
CA PRO A 13 4.39 0.09 -4.05
C PRO A 13 3.77 1.36 -4.58
N VAL A 14 4.36 1.91 -5.63
CA VAL A 14 3.84 3.01 -6.44
C VAL A 14 4.23 2.75 -7.90
N TYR A 15 3.76 3.56 -8.84
CA TYR A 15 4.20 3.50 -10.22
C TYR A 15 5.73 3.22 -10.29
N PRO A 16 6.21 2.31 -11.13
CA PRO A 16 5.50 1.57 -12.15
C PRO A 16 4.85 0.26 -11.71
N TYR A 17 4.79 -0.05 -10.40
CA TYR A 17 4.13 -1.26 -9.93
C TYR A 17 2.64 -1.23 -10.18
N LYS A 18 2.09 -2.38 -10.67
CA LYS A 18 0.66 -2.56 -10.96
C LYS A 18 -0.17 -2.77 -9.69
N GLY A 19 -1.44 -2.40 -9.78
CA GLY A 19 -2.48 -2.81 -8.85
C GLY A 19 -2.98 -1.72 -7.91
N GLY A 20 -4.12 -2.01 -7.28
CA GLY A 20 -4.87 -1.06 -6.46
C GLY A 20 -4.07 -0.49 -5.30
N ILE A 21 -3.16 -1.28 -4.69
CA ILE A 21 -2.32 -0.82 -3.58
C ILE A 21 -1.35 0.27 -4.04
N ALA A 22 -0.77 0.14 -5.25
CA ALA A 22 0.10 1.17 -5.79
C ALA A 22 -0.66 2.48 -6.07
N HIS A 23 -1.89 2.37 -6.58
CA HIS A 23 -2.78 3.53 -6.78
C HIS A 23 -3.16 4.17 -5.45
N TYR A 24 -3.58 3.37 -4.47
CA TYR A 24 -3.92 3.85 -3.13
C TYR A 24 -2.74 4.58 -2.48
N THR A 25 -1.54 3.99 -2.52
CA THR A 25 -0.32 4.59 -1.99
C THR A 25 -0.03 5.93 -2.64
N SER A 26 -0.19 6.03 -3.96
CA SER A 26 0.03 7.27 -4.70
C SER A 26 -0.98 8.36 -4.33
N LEU A 27 -2.27 8.01 -4.18
CA LEU A 27 -3.30 8.95 -3.75
C LEU A 27 -3.08 9.41 -2.31
N MET A 28 -2.71 8.49 -1.40
CA MET A 28 -2.37 8.82 -0.02
C MET A 28 -1.16 9.75 0.05
N TYR A 29 -0.11 9.49 -0.75
CA TYR A 29 1.04 10.36 -0.86
C TYR A 29 0.63 11.78 -1.25
N ARG A 30 -0.17 11.93 -2.31
CA ARG A 30 -0.65 13.25 -2.78
C ARG A 30 -1.42 13.99 -1.70
N ALA A 31 -2.34 13.31 -1.02
CA ALA A 31 -3.14 13.91 0.05
C ALA A 31 -2.27 14.37 1.24
N LEU A 32 -1.31 13.56 1.65
CA LEU A 32 -0.42 13.89 2.77
C LEU A 32 0.57 15.01 2.40
N SER A 33 1.07 15.04 1.17
CA SER A 33 2.04 16.04 0.70
C SER A 33 1.48 17.47 0.69
N CYS A 34 0.15 17.65 0.73
CA CYS A 34 -0.46 18.95 0.90
C CYS A 34 -0.13 19.59 2.26
N LYS A 35 0.10 18.77 3.31
CA LYS A 35 0.27 19.23 4.70
C LYS A 35 1.63 18.89 5.31
N TYR A 36 2.30 17.87 4.81
CA TYR A 36 3.52 17.30 5.37
C TYR A 36 4.66 17.27 4.35
N ASP A 37 5.89 17.17 4.82
CA ASP A 37 7.07 16.85 4.00
C ASP A 37 7.13 15.33 3.84
N VAL A 38 6.62 14.82 2.71
CA VAL A 38 6.49 13.38 2.46
C VAL A 38 7.50 12.93 1.43
N ARG A 39 8.29 11.91 1.77
CA ARG A 39 9.15 11.22 0.81
C ARG A 39 8.60 9.83 0.53
N MET A 40 8.55 9.48 -0.76
CA MET A 40 8.13 8.15 -1.20
C MET A 40 9.33 7.23 -1.41
N ILE A 41 9.31 6.08 -0.73
CA ILE A 41 10.30 5.01 -0.85
C ILE A 41 9.60 3.76 -1.34
N SER A 42 10.06 3.23 -2.46
CA SER A 42 9.50 2.07 -3.11
C SER A 42 10.55 1.00 -3.38
N TYR A 43 10.18 -0.03 -4.10
CA TYR A 43 11.00 -1.20 -4.30
C TYR A 43 11.81 -1.10 -5.61
N SER A 44 13.11 -1.37 -5.55
CA SER A 44 13.90 -1.74 -6.72
C SER A 44 13.56 -3.17 -7.15
N MET A 45 13.24 -4.06 -6.18
CA MET A 45 12.66 -5.38 -6.40
C MET A 45 11.61 -5.67 -5.33
N GLN A 46 10.34 -5.81 -5.75
CA GLN A 46 9.20 -6.08 -4.86
C GLN A 46 9.06 -7.57 -4.57
N TYR A 47 9.06 -8.40 -5.63
CA TYR A 47 9.06 -9.86 -5.55
C TYR A 47 10.13 -10.44 -6.46
N PRO A 48 10.90 -11.45 -6.01
CA PRO A 48 11.77 -12.21 -6.89
C PRO A 48 10.97 -12.88 -8.02
N LYS A 49 11.55 -12.96 -9.22
CA LYS A 49 10.88 -13.59 -10.39
C LYS A 49 10.47 -15.04 -10.14
N ILE A 50 11.20 -15.75 -9.28
CA ILE A 50 10.88 -17.15 -8.90
C ILE A 50 9.55 -17.26 -8.14
N LEU A 51 9.20 -16.24 -7.33
CA LEU A 51 7.95 -16.22 -6.56
C LEU A 51 6.80 -15.59 -7.33
N PHE A 52 7.09 -14.69 -8.25
CA PHE A 52 6.08 -13.99 -9.01
C PHE A 52 6.50 -13.87 -10.48
N LYS A 53 6.00 -14.81 -11.30
CA LYS A 53 6.39 -14.95 -12.71
C LYS A 53 5.77 -13.90 -13.64
N LYS A 54 4.64 -13.28 -13.23
CA LYS A 54 3.95 -12.27 -14.03
C LYS A 54 4.67 -10.92 -13.98
N GLU A 55 4.49 -10.11 -15.04
CA GLU A 55 5.04 -8.74 -15.07
C GLU A 55 4.40 -7.89 -13.94
N GLN A 56 5.26 -7.36 -13.08
CA GLN A 56 4.87 -6.60 -11.91
C GLN A 56 4.75 -5.10 -12.20
N ARG A 57 5.26 -4.64 -13.33
CA ARG A 57 5.37 -3.23 -13.67
C ARG A 57 4.55 -2.89 -14.90
N ASP A 58 4.12 -1.63 -14.95
CA ASP A 58 3.42 -1.02 -16.07
C ASP A 58 3.97 0.39 -16.24
N TYR A 59 4.60 0.65 -17.35
CA TYR A 59 5.22 1.92 -17.66
C TYR A 59 4.33 2.83 -18.50
N ASP A 60 3.22 2.33 -19.01
CA ASP A 60 2.32 3.06 -19.92
C ASP A 60 1.42 4.03 -19.15
N ASN A 61 0.95 3.65 -17.96
CA ASN A 61 0.07 4.49 -17.15
C ASN A 61 0.83 5.34 -16.13
N LYS A 62 1.18 6.56 -16.52
CA LYS A 62 1.91 7.52 -15.66
C LYS A 62 1.00 8.32 -14.72
N THR A 63 -0.31 8.15 -14.75
CA THR A 63 -1.29 8.93 -13.95
C THR A 63 -0.96 8.95 -12.46
N PHE A 64 -0.44 7.84 -11.95
CA PHE A 64 -0.10 7.67 -10.53
C PHE A 64 1.41 7.83 -10.24
N GLN A 65 2.17 8.33 -11.19
CA GLN A 65 3.60 8.58 -10.98
C GLN A 65 3.79 9.66 -9.90
N ILE A 66 4.72 9.40 -8.99
CA ILE A 66 5.17 10.33 -7.95
C ILE A 66 6.57 10.79 -8.31
N PRO A 67 6.80 12.10 -8.50
CA PRO A 67 8.15 12.63 -8.69
C PRO A 67 9.07 12.24 -7.53
N ASP A 68 10.36 12.11 -7.81
CA ASP A 68 11.40 11.87 -6.80
C ASP A 68 11.25 10.59 -5.95
N THR A 69 10.39 9.65 -6.37
CA THR A 69 10.28 8.34 -5.72
C THR A 69 11.63 7.64 -5.64
N LYS A 70 11.98 7.15 -4.46
CA LYS A 70 13.24 6.44 -4.20
C LYS A 70 13.02 4.93 -4.26
N TYR A 71 13.39 4.28 -5.36
CA TYR A 71 13.29 2.82 -5.54
C TYR A 71 14.49 2.11 -4.92
N TRP A 72 14.53 2.07 -3.58
CA TRP A 72 15.71 1.61 -2.84
C TRP A 72 15.61 0.19 -2.32
N ILE A 73 14.41 -0.31 -2.05
CA ILE A 73 14.21 -1.54 -1.30
C ILE A 73 14.27 -2.75 -2.25
N ASN A 74 15.21 -3.65 -1.97
CA ASN A 74 15.23 -5.00 -2.53
C ASN A 74 14.81 -5.98 -1.44
N THR A 75 13.58 -6.51 -1.53
CA THR A 75 12.98 -7.36 -0.49
C THR A 75 13.69 -8.69 -0.27
N ALA A 76 14.47 -9.17 -1.23
CA ALA A 76 15.23 -10.41 -1.14
C ALA A 76 16.67 -10.23 -0.62
N ASN A 77 17.10 -8.98 -0.38
CA ASN A 77 18.47 -8.71 0.07
C ASN A 77 18.47 -8.07 1.47
N PRO A 78 18.77 -8.83 2.54
CA PRO A 78 18.74 -8.32 3.91
C PRO A 78 19.79 -7.21 4.15
N PHE A 79 20.92 -7.24 3.49
CA PHE A 79 21.93 -6.18 3.60
C PHE A 79 21.45 -4.87 2.97
N ASN A 80 20.75 -4.96 1.83
CA ASN A 80 20.11 -3.79 1.22
C ASN A 80 19.03 -3.22 2.16
N ILE A 81 18.15 -4.08 2.70
CA ILE A 81 17.09 -3.67 3.62
C ILE A 81 17.68 -2.92 4.83
N LEU A 82 18.72 -3.48 5.44
CA LEU A 82 19.43 -2.89 6.57
C LEU A 82 20.04 -1.53 6.22
N SER A 83 20.68 -1.43 5.06
CA SER A 83 21.25 -0.17 4.55
C SER A 83 20.20 0.90 4.34
N VAL A 84 19.07 0.55 3.69
CA VAL A 84 17.95 1.47 3.45
C VAL A 84 17.32 1.92 4.77
N ALA A 85 17.09 1.00 5.71
CA ALA A 85 16.55 1.34 7.02
C ALA A 85 17.47 2.31 7.80
N ARG A 86 18.78 2.11 7.76
CA ARG A 86 19.76 3.04 8.35
C ARG A 86 19.73 4.41 7.68
N LYS A 87 19.56 4.45 6.35
CA LYS A 87 19.42 5.68 5.58
C LYS A 87 18.16 6.44 6.01
N ILE A 88 17.02 5.76 6.13
CA ILE A 88 15.77 6.35 6.62
C ILE A 88 15.97 6.89 8.05
N ARG A 89 16.57 6.13 8.95
CA ARG A 89 16.84 6.58 10.33
C ARG A 89 17.68 7.86 10.38
N LYS A 90 18.71 7.98 9.51
CA LYS A 90 19.54 9.19 9.42
C LYS A 90 18.77 10.44 8.99
N MET A 91 17.66 10.29 8.26
CA MET A 91 16.80 11.41 7.85
C MET A 91 15.91 11.93 8.99
N LYS A 92 15.87 11.22 10.14
CA LYS A 92 15.13 11.58 11.35
C LYS A 92 13.64 11.88 11.05
N PRO A 93 12.88 10.95 10.44
CA PRO A 93 11.47 11.18 10.19
C PRO A 93 10.66 11.26 11.50
N ASP A 94 9.62 12.08 11.50
CA ASP A 94 8.63 12.12 12.59
C ASP A 94 7.72 10.87 12.57
N LEU A 95 7.50 10.30 11.35
CA LEU A 95 6.64 9.15 11.12
C LEU A 95 7.15 8.33 9.93
N VAL A 96 7.10 7.01 10.05
CA VAL A 96 7.25 6.10 8.91
C VAL A 96 5.92 5.40 8.69
N ILE A 97 5.42 5.44 7.44
CA ILE A 97 4.18 4.77 7.03
C ILE A 97 4.55 3.55 6.19
N PHE A 98 4.08 2.38 6.63
CA PHE A 98 4.24 1.13 5.90
C PHE A 98 2.91 0.73 5.26
N GLN A 99 2.93 0.41 3.96
CA GLN A 99 1.82 -0.26 3.30
C GLN A 99 1.93 -1.76 3.53
N TRP A 100 0.95 -2.34 4.23
CA TRP A 100 0.92 -3.76 4.56
C TRP A 100 -0.20 -4.46 3.80
N TRP A 101 0.12 -5.56 3.09
CA TRP A 101 -0.89 -6.32 2.34
C TRP A 101 -0.60 -7.82 2.25
N HIS A 102 0.63 -8.26 2.54
CA HIS A 102 1.01 -9.66 2.43
C HIS A 102 2.17 -10.02 3.35
N PRO A 103 2.08 -11.15 4.08
CA PRO A 103 3.14 -11.58 5.02
C PRO A 103 4.51 -11.86 4.39
N TYR A 104 4.60 -11.98 3.06
CA TYR A 104 5.88 -12.04 2.35
C TYR A 104 6.82 -10.88 2.74
N PHE A 105 6.27 -9.70 3.01
CA PHE A 105 7.06 -8.52 3.38
C PHE A 105 7.52 -8.54 4.85
N ALA A 106 7.09 -9.52 5.64
CA ALA A 106 7.37 -9.54 7.07
C ALA A 106 8.86 -9.54 7.39
N PRO A 107 9.74 -10.35 6.77
CA PRO A 107 11.18 -10.29 7.05
C PRO A 107 11.77 -8.91 6.74
N CYS A 108 11.38 -8.32 5.61
CA CYS A 108 11.84 -6.99 5.19
C CYS A 108 11.43 -5.91 6.21
N TYR A 109 10.15 -5.84 6.54
CA TYR A 109 9.62 -4.82 7.45
C TYR A 109 10.09 -5.02 8.87
N TRP A 110 10.24 -6.26 9.33
CA TRP A 110 10.79 -6.55 10.65
C TRP A 110 12.23 -6.02 10.82
N ILE A 111 13.11 -6.23 9.84
CA ILE A 111 14.46 -5.66 9.85
C ILE A 111 14.39 -4.12 9.91
N MET A 112 13.52 -3.52 9.10
CA MET A 112 13.35 -2.06 9.10
C MET A 112 12.84 -1.54 10.44
N GLU A 113 11.86 -2.20 11.06
CA GLU A 113 11.32 -1.83 12.36
C GLU A 113 12.38 -1.88 13.46
N LYS A 114 13.25 -2.89 13.48
CA LYS A 114 14.35 -2.99 14.45
C LYS A 114 15.30 -1.80 14.34
N VAL A 115 15.64 -1.38 13.14
CA VAL A 115 16.49 -0.20 12.91
C VAL A 115 15.78 1.09 13.27
N LEU A 116 14.45 1.16 13.06
CA LEU A 116 13.59 2.31 13.28
C LEU A 116 12.86 2.25 14.63
N ALA A 117 13.41 1.55 15.63
CA ALA A 117 12.75 1.29 16.91
C ALA A 117 12.22 2.54 17.62
N HIS A 118 12.94 3.65 17.54
CA HIS A 118 12.56 4.93 18.17
C HIS A 118 11.75 5.86 17.27
N THR A 119 11.42 5.43 16.05
CA THR A 119 10.59 6.20 15.12
C THR A 119 9.15 5.72 15.19
N LYS A 120 8.17 6.64 15.19
CA LYS A 120 6.75 6.29 15.14
C LYS A 120 6.44 5.58 13.81
N LYS A 121 5.65 4.51 13.88
CA LYS A 121 5.29 3.65 12.75
C LYS A 121 3.78 3.55 12.61
N LEU A 122 3.26 3.87 11.43
CA LEU A 122 1.87 3.64 11.03
C LEU A 122 1.84 2.53 9.98
N PHE A 123 1.02 1.53 10.20
CA PHE A 123 0.72 0.50 9.20
C PHE A 123 -0.63 0.76 8.56
N VAL A 124 -0.64 0.90 7.24
CA VAL A 124 -1.88 0.90 6.44
C VAL A 124 -2.09 -0.53 5.97
N CYS A 125 -3.01 -1.22 6.61
CA CYS A 125 -3.31 -2.62 6.35
C CYS A 125 -4.39 -2.72 5.29
N HIS A 126 -4.01 -3.12 4.08
CA HIS A 126 -4.95 -3.45 2.99
C HIS A 126 -5.57 -4.83 3.20
N ASN A 127 -4.82 -5.73 3.81
CA ASN A 127 -5.27 -7.02 4.35
C ASN A 127 -4.34 -7.35 5.52
N VAL A 128 -4.88 -7.62 6.69
CA VAL A 128 -4.05 -8.06 7.84
C VAL A 128 -3.50 -9.44 7.58
N PHE A 129 -4.35 -10.34 7.09
CA PHE A 129 -3.97 -11.65 6.60
C PHE A 129 -4.32 -11.77 5.11
N PRO A 130 -3.59 -12.61 4.33
CA PRO A 130 -3.91 -12.81 2.91
C PRO A 130 -5.26 -13.54 2.75
N HIS A 131 -5.96 -13.27 1.65
CA HIS A 131 -7.20 -13.99 1.30
C HIS A 131 -6.93 -15.49 1.10
N GLU A 132 -5.85 -15.82 0.40
CA GLU A 132 -5.37 -17.19 0.26
C GLU A 132 -4.40 -17.47 1.40
N ARG A 133 -4.89 -18.19 2.43
CA ARG A 133 -4.13 -18.49 3.64
C ARG A 133 -3.03 -19.53 3.35
N PHE A 134 -1.89 -19.36 4.02
CA PHE A 134 -0.78 -20.33 3.93
C PHE A 134 -0.14 -20.56 5.32
N PRO A 135 0.58 -21.69 5.50
CA PRO A 135 1.26 -21.96 6.75
C PRO A 135 2.17 -20.80 7.17
N MET A 136 2.13 -20.43 8.47
CA MET A 136 2.92 -19.36 9.08
C MET A 136 2.49 -17.92 8.76
N ASP A 137 1.48 -17.67 7.93
CA ASP A 137 1.02 -16.31 7.60
C ASP A 137 0.71 -15.49 8.86
N ARG A 138 0.04 -16.07 9.86
CA ARG A 138 -0.22 -15.43 11.16
C ARG A 138 1.04 -15.09 11.93
N ARG A 139 2.03 -15.98 11.94
CA ARG A 139 3.29 -15.75 12.66
C ARG A 139 4.06 -14.61 12.02
N LEU A 140 4.14 -14.61 10.69
CA LEU A 140 4.79 -13.57 9.90
C LEU A 140 4.10 -12.20 10.07
N ALA A 141 2.77 -12.15 9.97
CA ALA A 141 2.02 -10.91 10.23
C ALA A 141 2.24 -10.40 11.65
N SER A 142 2.16 -11.30 12.65
CA SER A 142 2.37 -10.95 14.06
C SER A 142 3.78 -10.45 14.33
N MET A 143 4.80 -10.97 13.65
CA MET A 143 6.19 -10.57 13.81
C MET A 143 6.38 -9.06 13.54
N VAL A 144 5.61 -8.51 12.60
CA VAL A 144 5.63 -7.10 12.20
C VAL A 144 4.57 -6.31 12.96
N LEU A 145 3.29 -6.68 12.82
CA LEU A 145 2.20 -5.83 13.28
C LEU A 145 2.13 -5.65 14.81
N LYS A 146 2.78 -6.50 15.60
CA LYS A 146 2.91 -6.29 17.06
C LYS A 146 3.67 -5.01 17.44
N ASN A 147 4.57 -4.55 16.59
CA ASN A 147 5.48 -3.44 16.89
C ASN A 147 5.01 -2.08 16.31
N GLY A 148 3.91 -2.05 15.57
CA GLY A 148 3.33 -0.82 15.04
C GLY A 148 2.83 0.11 16.15
N ASN A 149 2.95 1.41 15.98
CA ASN A 149 2.42 2.38 16.93
C ASN A 149 0.95 2.67 16.70
N CYS A 150 0.51 2.67 15.43
CA CYS A 150 -0.89 2.83 15.05
C CYS A 150 -1.17 2.16 13.69
N PHE A 151 -2.44 1.96 13.40
CA PHE A 151 -2.89 1.19 12.25
C PHE A 151 -4.06 1.88 11.56
N ILE A 152 -4.13 1.73 10.24
CA ILE A 152 -5.34 1.99 9.45
C ILE A 152 -5.76 0.65 8.85
N VAL A 153 -7.00 0.26 9.08
CA VAL A 153 -7.63 -0.94 8.51
C VAL A 153 -8.82 -0.53 7.63
N GLN A 154 -9.15 -1.32 6.62
CA GLN A 154 -10.13 -0.92 5.60
C GLN A 154 -11.42 -1.73 5.64
N SER A 155 -11.51 -2.74 6.50
CA SER A 155 -12.70 -3.57 6.67
C SER A 155 -12.91 -3.97 8.13
N LYS A 156 -14.14 -4.40 8.46
CA LYS A 156 -14.44 -5.01 9.77
C LYS A 156 -13.65 -6.29 10.00
N GLN A 157 -13.39 -7.06 8.92
CA GLN A 157 -12.60 -8.28 8.99
C GLN A 157 -11.15 -7.97 9.35
N ASP A 158 -10.53 -7.00 8.67
CA ASP A 158 -9.14 -6.60 8.97
C ASP A 158 -9.00 -6.03 10.39
N GLU A 159 -10.01 -5.29 10.87
CA GLU A 159 -10.07 -4.82 12.25
C GLU A 159 -10.06 -5.99 13.24
N ALA A 160 -10.97 -6.96 13.04
CA ALA A 160 -11.02 -8.16 13.87
C ALA A 160 -9.71 -8.95 13.81
N ASP A 161 -9.15 -9.13 12.63
CA ASP A 161 -7.89 -9.84 12.42
C ASP A 161 -6.70 -9.13 13.10
N LEU A 162 -6.62 -7.81 13.03
CA LEU A 162 -5.62 -7.01 13.73
C LEU A 162 -5.71 -7.22 15.26
N LEU A 163 -6.91 -7.18 15.80
CA LEU A 163 -7.15 -7.36 17.23
C LEU A 163 -6.84 -8.78 17.72
N THR A 164 -6.82 -9.79 16.84
CA THR A 164 -6.28 -11.13 17.19
C THR A 164 -4.77 -11.14 17.37
N ILE A 165 -4.05 -10.23 16.70
CA ILE A 165 -2.59 -10.07 16.83
C ILE A 165 -2.25 -9.22 18.04
N ARG A 166 -2.98 -8.12 18.24
CA ARG A 166 -2.76 -7.16 19.32
C ARG A 166 -4.09 -6.54 19.74
N ARG A 167 -4.62 -6.96 20.89
CA ARG A 167 -5.94 -6.55 21.39
C ARG A 167 -6.09 -5.05 21.64
N ASP A 168 -5.01 -4.39 22.03
CA ASP A 168 -4.93 -2.97 22.36
C ASP A 168 -4.34 -2.11 21.21
N ALA A 169 -4.32 -2.63 19.97
CA ALA A 169 -3.74 -1.91 18.85
C ALA A 169 -4.48 -0.57 18.61
N PRO A 170 -3.78 0.58 18.74
CA PRO A 170 -4.37 1.86 18.37
C PRO A 170 -4.64 1.87 16.86
N HIS A 171 -5.91 1.95 16.46
CA HIS A 171 -6.27 1.86 15.05
C HIS A 171 -7.43 2.77 14.68
N ALA A 172 -7.55 3.05 13.38
CA ALA A 172 -8.70 3.65 12.77
C ALA A 172 -9.18 2.77 11.63
N ARG A 173 -10.50 2.53 11.56
CA ARG A 173 -11.11 1.87 10.43
C ARG A 173 -11.64 2.91 9.46
N THR A 174 -11.21 2.80 8.20
CA THR A 174 -11.64 3.67 7.10
C THR A 174 -12.32 2.83 6.03
N VAL A 175 -13.08 3.48 5.16
CA VAL A 175 -13.57 2.84 3.94
C VAL A 175 -12.50 2.96 2.86
N HIS A 176 -12.44 1.98 1.97
CA HIS A 176 -11.58 2.06 0.80
C HIS A 176 -12.07 3.22 -0.10
N PRO A 177 -11.21 4.17 -0.48
CA PRO A 177 -11.63 5.32 -1.27
C PRO A 177 -12.02 4.90 -2.69
N THR A 178 -12.91 5.67 -3.30
CA THR A 178 -13.17 5.58 -4.74
C THR A 178 -12.00 6.18 -5.51
N TYR A 179 -11.64 5.54 -6.62
CA TYR A 179 -10.54 6.02 -7.46
C TYR A 179 -11.04 7.01 -8.52
N ASN A 180 -11.33 8.23 -8.11
CA ASN A 180 -11.79 9.29 -9.01
C ASN A 180 -10.81 9.58 -10.16
N ALA A 181 -9.53 9.23 -10.01
CA ALA A 181 -8.52 9.35 -11.06
C ALA A 181 -8.82 8.51 -12.32
N PHE A 182 -9.71 7.51 -12.24
CA PHE A 182 -10.18 6.74 -13.39
C PHE A 182 -11.49 7.27 -13.97
N ARG A 183 -12.06 8.33 -13.40
CA ARG A 183 -13.28 8.93 -13.94
C ARG A 183 -12.95 9.63 -15.24
N LEU A 184 -13.61 9.21 -16.31
CA LEU A 184 -13.58 9.91 -17.58
C LEU A 184 -14.48 11.14 -17.48
N GLU A 185 -13.88 12.32 -17.51
CA GLU A 185 -14.62 13.58 -17.54
C GLU A 185 -15.25 13.79 -18.92
N GLY A 186 -16.43 14.41 -18.96
CA GLY A 186 -17.11 14.78 -20.21
C GLY A 186 -17.85 13.64 -20.93
N ILE A 187 -17.89 12.40 -20.37
CA ILE A 187 -18.67 11.31 -20.96
C ILE A 187 -20.03 11.21 -20.24
N SER A 188 -21.11 11.47 -20.99
CA SER A 188 -22.45 11.24 -20.49
C SER A 188 -22.80 9.75 -20.53
N ARG A 189 -23.85 9.36 -19.75
CA ARG A 189 -24.38 7.97 -19.81
C ARG A 189 -24.83 7.60 -21.23
N ALA A 190 -25.46 8.52 -21.97
CA ALA A 190 -25.89 8.30 -23.33
C ALA A 190 -24.70 8.02 -24.26
N THR A 191 -23.67 8.88 -24.23
CA THR A 191 -22.47 8.72 -25.04
C THR A 191 -21.72 7.43 -24.69
N ALA A 192 -21.67 7.04 -23.41
CA ALA A 192 -21.02 5.79 -23.00
C ALA A 192 -21.76 4.57 -23.55
N ARG A 193 -23.10 4.58 -23.49
CA ARG A 193 -23.93 3.48 -24.00
C ARG A 193 -23.79 3.35 -25.53
N GLU A 194 -23.85 4.47 -26.23
CA GLU A 194 -23.64 4.52 -27.69
C GLU A 194 -22.29 3.90 -28.08
N ARG A 195 -21.19 4.32 -27.42
CA ARG A 195 -19.84 3.77 -27.66
C ARG A 195 -19.73 2.27 -27.39
N LEU A 196 -20.51 1.75 -26.45
CA LEU A 196 -20.54 0.33 -26.08
C LEU A 196 -21.57 -0.47 -26.85
N GLY A 197 -22.36 0.15 -27.74
CA GLY A 197 -23.44 -0.53 -28.48
C GLY A 197 -24.60 -1.01 -27.60
N ILE A 198 -24.84 -0.33 -26.48
CA ILE A 198 -25.89 -0.71 -25.51
C ILE A 198 -27.11 0.19 -25.69
N ASP A 199 -28.30 -0.40 -25.91
CA ASP A 199 -29.55 0.36 -26.06
C ASP A 199 -29.88 1.17 -24.80
N ALA A 200 -30.54 2.33 -24.99
CA ALA A 200 -30.88 3.26 -23.91
C ALA A 200 -31.75 2.63 -22.82
N LYS A 201 -32.65 1.69 -23.19
CA LYS A 201 -33.58 1.00 -22.29
C LYS A 201 -33.05 -0.31 -21.73
N GLU A 202 -31.95 -0.81 -22.24
CA GLU A 202 -31.37 -2.09 -21.85
C GLU A 202 -30.88 -2.05 -20.39
N LYS A 203 -31.16 -3.11 -19.62
CA LYS A 203 -30.63 -3.28 -18.26
C LYS A 203 -29.25 -3.90 -18.36
N VAL A 204 -28.27 -3.27 -17.75
CA VAL A 204 -26.86 -3.70 -17.77
C VAL A 204 -26.44 -4.18 -16.40
N LEU A 205 -25.95 -5.40 -16.32
CA LEU A 205 -25.27 -5.97 -15.16
C LEU A 205 -23.79 -6.07 -15.51
N LEU A 206 -22.94 -5.34 -14.78
CA LEU A 206 -21.51 -5.36 -14.99
C LEU A 206 -20.84 -6.20 -13.91
N PHE A 207 -20.15 -7.27 -14.32
CA PHE A 207 -19.15 -7.94 -13.49
C PHE A 207 -17.76 -7.44 -13.94
N PHE A 208 -17.03 -6.80 -13.01
CA PHE A 208 -15.69 -6.29 -13.27
C PHE A 208 -14.71 -6.82 -12.24
N GLY A 209 -13.72 -7.59 -12.68
CA GLY A 209 -12.68 -8.15 -11.80
C GLY A 209 -12.20 -9.53 -12.23
N PHE A 210 -11.25 -10.07 -11.46
CA PHE A 210 -10.82 -11.44 -11.67
C PHE A 210 -11.85 -12.44 -11.14
N VAL A 211 -12.13 -13.49 -11.90
CA VAL A 211 -12.86 -14.67 -11.40
C VAL A 211 -11.90 -15.49 -10.54
N ARG A 212 -12.26 -15.69 -9.28
CA ARG A 212 -11.51 -16.47 -8.29
C ARG A 212 -12.48 -17.36 -7.52
N GLU A 213 -12.02 -18.49 -7.00
CA GLU A 213 -12.86 -19.44 -6.23
C GLU A 213 -13.51 -18.81 -4.98
N TYR A 214 -12.88 -17.79 -4.40
CA TYR A 214 -13.39 -17.11 -3.21
C TYR A 214 -14.24 -15.84 -3.50
N LYS A 215 -14.58 -15.57 -4.78
CA LYS A 215 -15.41 -14.41 -5.16
C LYS A 215 -16.81 -14.81 -5.59
#